data_3b800fce1cca645ba43e2850a75064c5
#
_entry.id   3b800fce1cca645ba43e2850a75064c5
#
_cell.length_a   1.000
_cell.length_b   1.000
_cell.length_c   1.000
_cell.angle_alpha   90.00
_cell.angle_beta   90.00
_cell.angle_gamma   90.00
#
_symmetry.space_group_name_H-M   'P 1'
#
loop_
_entity.id
_entity.type
_entity.pdbx_description
1 polymer ?
#
loop_
_entity_poly.entity_id
_entity_poly.type
_entity_poly.pdbx_seq_one_letter_code
_entity_poly.pdbx_strand_id
1 'polypeptide(L)'
;MISRHRVLVLGLGVSVVTTAPAQTLSPLETRIKAAVAANYDSAVRLLQRTVNIGSGTLNLAGVRGVGQAYRQELDKLGFTTRWASLPAALGRAGHLVAEWRGPRFATGGKRLLLIGHLDTVFEGQGQRFTRQDSVARGAGTADMKGGDVAMILALKALKQTGALDQIQVIVIMTGDEESAGRPLTVSRKDLLDAARKSDVALGFEGGDARTATIARRGASGWILTVKGRQGHSSAIFREGAGYGAIFEAARILNEFRERLSTQPYLTFNPGTIVGGTDVSFDSTAVSGTAASKTNIIAKHLIVQGDLRSLTPGQLDSARAVMKAVVATNLPGTTATISFDDGYPSMPPTDGNRAILSVFDQVSRDLGYPAIEALPPERRGAGDVSFVAPIIDAIDGLGVDGFGAHAPEEGVYLPSLKMAAERAAVLMLRLSRAPRPATSDR
;
A
#
# COMPACT_ATOMS: atom_id res chain seq x y z
N MET A 1 -6.65 -0.06 75.03
CA MET A 1 -7.06 -0.22 73.63
C MET A 1 -5.85 -0.03 72.81
N ILE A 2 -5.26 -1.13 72.24
CA ILE A 2 -4.01 -1.11 71.51
C ILE A 2 -4.38 -1.22 70.04
N SER A 3 -4.10 -0.16 69.29
CA SER A 3 -4.32 -0.10 67.81
C SER A 3 -3.21 -0.84 67.04
N ARG A 4 -3.56 -1.87 66.27
CA ARG A 4 -2.65 -2.61 65.42
C ARG A 4 -2.59 -1.96 64.05
N HIS A 5 -1.47 -1.32 63.69
CA HIS A 5 -1.19 -0.86 62.33
C HIS A 5 -0.77 -2.06 61.48
N ARG A 6 -1.51 -2.32 60.41
CA ARG A 6 -1.11 -3.26 59.36
C ARG A 6 -0.25 -2.51 58.35
N VAL A 7 0.99 -2.92 58.21
CA VAL A 7 1.89 -2.48 57.15
C VAL A 7 1.58 -3.32 55.87
N LEU A 8 1.16 -2.64 54.81
CA LEU A 8 0.97 -3.27 53.48
C LEU A 8 2.30 -3.17 52.75
N VAL A 9 2.95 -4.31 52.50
CA VAL A 9 4.15 -4.40 51.65
C VAL A 9 3.71 -4.58 50.22
N LEU A 10 3.85 -3.53 49.40
CA LEU A 10 3.71 -3.64 47.92
C LEU A 10 4.98 -4.28 47.37
N GLY A 11 4.87 -5.51 46.89
CA GLY A 11 5.92 -6.16 46.11
C GLY A 11 5.97 -5.59 44.68
N LEU A 12 7.02 -4.87 44.34
CA LEU A 12 7.33 -4.53 42.96
C LEU A 12 7.79 -5.83 42.22
N GLY A 13 6.92 -6.37 41.40
CA GLY A 13 7.28 -7.42 40.47
C GLY A 13 8.14 -6.85 39.31
N VAL A 14 9.43 -7.10 39.35
CA VAL A 14 10.33 -6.83 38.24
C VAL A 14 10.08 -7.89 37.16
N SER A 15 9.35 -7.53 36.11
CA SER A 15 9.23 -8.38 34.92
C SER A 15 10.58 -8.42 34.20
N VAL A 16 11.31 -9.50 34.36
CA VAL A 16 12.50 -9.78 33.58
C VAL A 16 12.06 -10.09 32.14
N VAL A 17 12.22 -9.14 31.24
CA VAL A 17 12.11 -9.40 29.80
C VAL A 17 13.30 -10.26 29.40
N THR A 18 13.10 -11.56 29.34
CA THR A 18 14.10 -12.49 28.76
C THR A 18 14.16 -12.24 27.26
N THR A 19 15.15 -11.48 26.81
CA THR A 19 15.51 -11.41 25.40
C THR A 19 16.00 -12.80 24.97
N ALA A 20 15.28 -13.46 24.08
CA ALA A 20 15.78 -14.69 23.46
C ALA A 20 17.17 -14.41 22.85
N PRO A 21 18.15 -15.30 23.02
CA PRO A 21 19.48 -15.11 22.44
C PRO A 21 19.35 -14.98 20.93
N ALA A 22 20.06 -14.03 20.32
CA ALA A 22 20.12 -13.89 18.87
C ALA A 22 20.56 -15.22 18.27
N GLN A 23 19.75 -15.79 17.39
CA GLN A 23 20.08 -17.01 16.68
C GLN A 23 21.16 -16.64 15.67
N THR A 24 22.34 -17.26 15.76
CA THR A 24 23.42 -16.98 14.82
C THR A 24 23.02 -17.45 13.41
N LEU A 25 23.41 -16.68 12.39
CA LEU A 25 23.21 -17.07 10.99
C LEU A 25 23.78 -18.46 10.73
N SER A 26 23.03 -19.30 10.06
CA SER A 26 23.52 -20.58 9.55
C SER A 26 24.64 -20.36 8.50
N PRO A 27 25.50 -21.35 8.23
CA PRO A 27 26.52 -21.21 7.19
C PRO A 27 25.96 -20.86 5.82
N LEU A 28 24.73 -21.30 5.50
CA LEU A 28 24.06 -20.92 4.25
C LEU A 28 23.63 -19.44 4.25
N GLU A 29 23.04 -18.95 5.34
CA GLU A 29 22.64 -17.55 5.48
C GLU A 29 23.85 -16.61 5.46
N THR A 30 24.98 -17.02 6.06
CA THR A 30 26.24 -16.27 5.96
C THR A 30 26.73 -16.16 4.52
N ARG A 31 26.65 -17.25 3.72
CA ARG A 31 26.97 -17.20 2.28
C ARG A 31 26.00 -16.32 1.50
N ILE A 32 24.71 -16.33 1.84
CA ILE A 32 23.70 -15.44 1.21
C ILE A 32 24.07 -13.98 1.46
N LYS A 33 24.40 -13.60 2.70
CA LYS A 33 24.85 -12.25 3.04
C LYS A 33 26.07 -11.82 2.23
N ALA A 34 27.07 -12.71 2.11
CA ALA A 34 28.26 -12.45 1.30
C ALA A 34 27.93 -12.31 -0.20
N ALA A 35 27.01 -13.12 -0.72
CA ALA A 35 26.57 -13.05 -2.12
C ALA A 35 25.81 -11.75 -2.42
N VAL A 36 24.97 -11.24 -1.51
CA VAL A 36 24.35 -9.91 -1.64
C VAL A 36 25.43 -8.85 -1.75
N ALA A 37 26.41 -8.84 -0.85
CA ALA A 37 27.52 -7.89 -0.87
C ALA A 37 28.31 -7.91 -2.18
N ALA A 38 28.62 -9.10 -2.70
CA ALA A 38 29.36 -9.28 -3.95
C ALA A 38 28.62 -8.78 -5.20
N ASN A 39 27.28 -8.71 -5.15
CA ASN A 39 26.44 -8.25 -6.26
C ASN A 39 25.92 -6.82 -6.10
N TYR A 40 26.29 -6.12 -5.03
CA TYR A 40 25.76 -4.80 -4.71
C TYR A 40 25.97 -3.76 -5.82
N ASP A 41 27.17 -3.65 -6.37
CA ASP A 41 27.44 -2.67 -7.42
C ASP A 41 26.63 -2.96 -8.71
N SER A 42 26.38 -4.24 -9.01
CA SER A 42 25.54 -4.60 -10.15
C SER A 42 24.08 -4.21 -9.93
N ALA A 43 23.60 -4.27 -8.67
CA ALA A 43 22.27 -3.81 -8.29
C ALA A 43 22.15 -2.29 -8.39
N VAL A 44 23.13 -1.54 -7.93
CA VAL A 44 23.16 -0.07 -8.10
C VAL A 44 23.12 0.33 -9.59
N ARG A 45 23.86 -0.40 -10.45
CA ARG A 45 23.78 -0.17 -11.91
C ARG A 45 22.41 -0.52 -12.49
N LEU A 46 21.75 -1.55 -11.98
CA LEU A 46 20.38 -1.89 -12.39
C LEU A 46 19.41 -0.78 -11.98
N LEU A 47 19.51 -0.28 -10.75
CA LEU A 47 18.72 0.87 -10.28
C LEU A 47 18.93 2.09 -11.17
N GLN A 48 20.19 2.47 -11.45
CA GLN A 48 20.52 3.57 -12.36
C GLN A 48 19.87 3.38 -13.74
N ARG A 49 19.96 2.17 -14.30
CA ARG A 49 19.38 1.87 -15.62
C ARG A 49 17.87 2.05 -15.62
N THR A 50 17.17 1.53 -14.64
CA THR A 50 15.71 1.56 -14.57
C THR A 50 15.16 2.92 -14.18
N VAL A 51 15.83 3.67 -13.31
CA VAL A 51 15.46 5.05 -12.98
C VAL A 51 15.59 5.97 -14.22
N ASN A 52 16.56 5.72 -15.08
CA ASN A 52 16.74 6.50 -16.33
C ASN A 52 15.70 6.15 -17.42
N ILE A 53 14.81 5.20 -17.17
CA ILE A 53 13.63 4.94 -17.98
C ILE A 53 12.44 5.62 -17.30
N GLY A 54 11.93 6.69 -17.91
CA GLY A 54 10.71 7.34 -17.41
C GLY A 54 9.51 6.38 -17.54
N SER A 55 8.89 6.03 -16.44
CA SER A 55 7.81 5.04 -16.37
C SER A 55 6.58 5.54 -15.61
N GLY A 56 6.17 6.80 -15.85
CA GLY A 56 4.85 7.26 -15.41
C GLY A 56 3.77 6.27 -15.87
N THR A 57 2.73 6.06 -15.08
CA THR A 57 1.72 5.01 -15.33
C THR A 57 1.14 5.07 -16.75
N LEU A 58 0.96 6.27 -17.31
CA LEU A 58 0.43 6.47 -18.65
C LEU A 58 1.49 6.39 -19.75
N ASN A 59 2.77 6.34 -19.40
CA ASN A 59 3.87 6.05 -20.32
C ASN A 59 4.03 4.54 -20.52
N LEU A 60 3.14 3.92 -21.26
CA LEU A 60 3.08 2.46 -21.46
C LEU A 60 4.40 1.88 -21.99
N ALA A 61 5.11 2.61 -22.82
CA ALA A 61 6.41 2.20 -23.37
C ALA A 61 7.49 2.20 -22.28
N GLY A 62 7.51 3.22 -21.42
CA GLY A 62 8.43 3.32 -20.28
C GLY A 62 8.22 2.22 -19.25
N VAL A 63 6.96 1.97 -18.86
CA VAL A 63 6.60 0.88 -17.93
C VAL A 63 7.05 -0.48 -18.50
N ARG A 64 6.79 -0.75 -19.78
CA ARG A 64 7.29 -1.97 -20.45
C ARG A 64 8.82 -2.02 -20.50
N GLY A 65 9.48 -0.88 -20.69
CA GLY A 65 10.94 -0.77 -20.71
C GLY A 65 11.57 -1.16 -19.37
N VAL A 66 11.00 -0.68 -18.26
CA VAL A 66 11.41 -1.09 -16.89
C VAL A 66 11.14 -2.57 -16.70
N GLY A 67 9.93 -3.04 -17.03
CA GLY A 67 9.59 -4.46 -16.95
C GLY A 67 10.52 -5.35 -17.76
N GLN A 68 10.92 -4.94 -18.97
CA GLN A 68 11.89 -5.68 -19.78
C GLN A 68 13.28 -5.74 -19.14
N ALA A 69 13.71 -4.67 -18.47
CA ALA A 69 14.99 -4.66 -17.75
C ALA A 69 14.98 -5.66 -16.59
N TYR A 70 13.92 -5.72 -15.81
CA TYR A 70 13.77 -6.69 -14.71
C TYR A 70 13.55 -8.11 -15.22
N ARG A 71 12.76 -8.28 -16.27
CA ARG A 71 12.59 -9.58 -16.94
C ARG A 71 13.91 -10.22 -17.32
N GLN A 72 14.83 -9.45 -17.94
CA GLN A 72 16.16 -9.93 -18.32
C GLN A 72 16.96 -10.45 -17.12
N GLU A 73 16.86 -9.81 -15.93
CA GLU A 73 17.54 -10.28 -14.74
C GLU A 73 16.89 -11.58 -14.20
N LEU A 74 15.55 -11.67 -14.20
CA LEU A 74 14.82 -12.85 -13.74
C LEU A 74 15.01 -14.05 -14.69
N ASP A 75 15.03 -13.82 -16.02
CA ASP A 75 15.34 -14.86 -17.01
C ASP A 75 16.74 -15.46 -16.80
N LYS A 76 17.75 -14.63 -16.49
CA LYS A 76 19.11 -15.11 -16.15
C LYS A 76 19.15 -15.99 -14.91
N LEU A 77 18.23 -15.79 -13.97
CA LEU A 77 18.09 -16.62 -12.77
C LEU A 77 17.34 -17.93 -13.05
N GLY A 78 16.74 -18.07 -14.25
CA GLY A 78 16.00 -19.26 -14.68
C GLY A 78 14.51 -19.21 -14.36
N PHE A 79 13.94 -18.05 -14.04
CA PHE A 79 12.51 -17.89 -13.89
C PHE A 79 11.78 -18.07 -15.22
N THR A 80 10.58 -18.63 -15.18
CA THR A 80 9.63 -18.59 -16.29
C THR A 80 8.89 -17.27 -16.24
N THR A 81 9.16 -16.38 -17.21
CA THR A 81 8.60 -15.04 -17.22
C THR A 81 7.55 -14.86 -18.28
N ARG A 82 6.52 -14.06 -18.01
CA ARG A 82 5.51 -13.61 -18.96
C ARG A 82 5.12 -12.17 -18.74
N TRP A 83 4.67 -11.50 -19.81
CA TRP A 83 4.00 -10.23 -19.71
C TRP A 83 2.49 -10.46 -19.66
N ALA A 84 1.83 -10.04 -18.58
CA ALA A 84 0.38 -10.09 -18.45
C ALA A 84 -0.20 -8.78 -19.03
N SER A 85 -0.69 -8.86 -20.27
CA SER A 85 -1.28 -7.70 -20.94
C SER A 85 -2.67 -7.40 -20.39
N LEU A 86 -2.95 -6.13 -20.18
CA LEU A 86 -4.28 -5.65 -19.84
C LEU A 86 -5.08 -5.29 -21.12
N PRO A 87 -6.42 -5.34 -21.07
CA PRO A 87 -7.26 -4.85 -22.18
C PRO A 87 -6.91 -3.41 -22.54
N ALA A 88 -6.82 -3.12 -23.84
CA ALA A 88 -6.44 -1.81 -24.35
C ALA A 88 -7.31 -0.67 -23.80
N ALA A 89 -8.58 -0.93 -23.54
CA ALA A 89 -9.52 0.03 -22.97
C ALA A 89 -9.11 0.55 -21.58
N LEU A 90 -8.26 -0.19 -20.84
CA LEU A 90 -7.75 0.28 -19.55
C LEU A 90 -6.65 1.33 -19.70
N GLY A 91 -6.03 1.44 -20.87
CA GLY A 91 -4.93 2.39 -21.11
C GLY A 91 -3.71 2.14 -20.20
N ARG A 92 -3.40 0.88 -19.88
CA ARG A 92 -2.31 0.47 -18.98
C ARG A 92 -1.38 -0.53 -19.65
N ALA A 93 -0.11 -0.53 -19.24
CA ALA A 93 0.93 -1.33 -19.90
C ALA A 93 0.79 -2.85 -19.66
N GLY A 94 0.22 -3.25 -18.53
CA GLY A 94 0.21 -4.62 -18.04
C GLY A 94 1.30 -4.88 -17.00
N HIS A 95 1.52 -6.16 -16.64
CA HIS A 95 2.34 -6.58 -15.51
C HIS A 95 3.43 -7.56 -15.93
N LEU A 96 4.55 -7.56 -15.23
CA LEU A 96 5.55 -8.62 -15.31
C LEU A 96 5.23 -9.70 -14.27
N VAL A 97 5.11 -10.94 -14.71
CA VAL A 97 4.95 -12.11 -13.84
C VAL A 97 6.10 -13.06 -14.10
N ALA A 98 6.74 -13.54 -13.02
CA ALA A 98 7.82 -14.50 -13.08
C ALA A 98 7.62 -15.60 -12.03
N GLU A 99 7.75 -16.86 -12.43
CA GLU A 99 7.52 -18.02 -11.59
C GLU A 99 8.78 -18.87 -11.48
N TRP A 100 9.11 -19.31 -10.27
CA TRP A 100 10.18 -20.25 -9.99
C TRP A 100 9.71 -21.30 -9.00
N ARG A 101 9.98 -22.56 -9.34
CA ARG A 101 9.83 -23.69 -8.43
C ARG A 101 11.17 -24.39 -8.26
N GLY A 102 11.75 -24.26 -7.11
CA GLY A 102 13.03 -24.88 -6.80
C GLY A 102 12.95 -26.41 -6.83
N PRO A 103 13.91 -27.08 -7.44
CA PRO A 103 13.91 -28.56 -7.56
C PRO A 103 14.00 -29.28 -6.21
N ARG A 104 14.41 -28.56 -5.16
CA ARG A 104 14.50 -29.06 -3.77
C ARG A 104 13.46 -28.43 -2.84
N PHE A 105 12.43 -27.78 -3.39
CA PHE A 105 11.38 -27.21 -2.59
C PHE A 105 10.58 -28.31 -1.87
N ALA A 106 10.49 -28.21 -0.55
CA ALA A 106 9.76 -29.18 0.28
C ALA A 106 8.24 -29.06 0.03
N THR A 107 7.57 -30.20 -0.18
CA THR A 107 6.13 -30.26 -0.49
C THR A 107 5.25 -29.52 0.54
N GLY A 108 5.66 -29.49 1.81
CA GLY A 108 4.96 -28.78 2.90
C GLY A 108 5.46 -27.37 3.18
N GLY A 109 6.46 -26.87 2.42
CA GLY A 109 7.00 -25.51 2.61
C GLY A 109 6.08 -24.41 2.10
N LYS A 110 6.18 -23.21 2.65
CA LYS A 110 5.36 -22.06 2.21
C LYS A 110 5.79 -21.57 0.82
N ARG A 111 4.81 -21.31 -0.04
CA ARG A 111 4.96 -20.69 -1.35
C ARG A 111 4.91 -19.18 -1.19
N LEU A 112 5.81 -18.45 -1.82
CA LEU A 112 5.98 -17.03 -1.65
C LEU A 112 5.41 -16.25 -2.85
N LEU A 113 4.79 -15.11 -2.58
CA LEU A 113 4.45 -14.08 -3.55
C LEU A 113 5.27 -12.83 -3.24
N LEU A 114 6.06 -12.36 -4.19
CA LEU A 114 6.80 -11.09 -4.09
C LEU A 114 6.09 -10.07 -4.95
N ILE A 115 5.82 -8.90 -4.38
CA ILE A 115 5.04 -7.84 -5.01
C ILE A 115 5.90 -6.59 -5.15
N GLY A 116 5.93 -6.03 -6.37
CA GLY A 116 6.49 -4.75 -6.71
C GLY A 116 5.69 -4.05 -7.78
N HIS A 117 6.10 -2.83 -8.19
CA HIS A 117 5.50 -2.15 -9.33
C HIS A 117 6.53 -1.46 -10.22
N LEU A 118 6.18 -1.30 -11.50
CA LEU A 118 7.05 -0.83 -12.58
C LEU A 118 6.87 0.66 -12.89
N ASP A 119 5.68 1.18 -12.57
CA ASP A 119 5.30 2.55 -12.85
C ASP A 119 5.75 3.53 -11.75
N THR A 120 5.56 4.79 -11.98
CA THR A 120 5.79 5.89 -11.05
C THR A 120 4.73 6.96 -11.27
N VAL A 121 4.55 7.86 -10.29
CA VAL A 121 3.67 9.04 -10.45
C VAL A 121 4.19 10.06 -11.46
N PHE A 122 5.46 9.96 -11.87
CA PHE A 122 6.11 10.96 -12.71
C PHE A 122 5.79 10.72 -14.19
N GLU A 123 4.75 11.38 -14.68
CA GLU A 123 4.45 11.38 -16.11
C GLU A 123 5.50 12.22 -16.87
N GLY A 124 5.94 11.73 -18.03
CA GLY A 124 7.01 12.34 -18.81
C GLY A 124 8.40 11.78 -18.51
N GLN A 125 9.45 12.59 -18.65
CA GLN A 125 10.86 12.11 -18.53
C GLN A 125 11.26 11.79 -17.10
N GLY A 126 10.63 12.39 -16.10
CA GLY A 126 11.02 12.29 -14.70
C GLY A 126 12.45 12.78 -14.45
N GLN A 127 12.90 12.67 -13.19
CA GLN A 127 14.28 12.99 -12.83
C GLN A 127 15.19 11.80 -13.13
N ARG A 128 16.30 12.06 -13.81
CA ARG A 128 17.33 11.05 -14.09
C ARG A 128 18.10 10.71 -12.82
N PHE A 129 18.65 9.50 -12.82
CA PHE A 129 19.51 9.04 -11.73
C PHE A 129 20.74 9.92 -11.57
N THR A 130 20.92 10.42 -10.36
CA THR A 130 22.14 11.06 -9.91
C THR A 130 22.61 10.40 -8.62
N ARG A 131 23.92 10.40 -8.36
CA ARG A 131 24.49 9.86 -7.13
C ARG A 131 25.46 10.84 -6.52
N GLN A 132 25.30 11.06 -5.23
CA GLN A 132 26.26 11.78 -4.40
C GLN A 132 26.53 10.93 -3.16
N ASP A 133 27.75 10.44 -3.02
CA ASP A 133 28.17 9.53 -1.93
C ASP A 133 27.24 8.31 -1.78
N SER A 134 26.55 8.22 -0.66
CA SER A 134 25.61 7.16 -0.29
C SER A 134 24.15 7.44 -0.66
N VAL A 135 23.87 8.58 -1.29
CA VAL A 135 22.52 8.96 -1.70
C VAL A 135 22.41 8.92 -3.22
N ALA A 136 21.36 8.28 -3.71
CA ALA A 136 20.94 8.39 -5.11
C ALA A 136 19.60 9.10 -5.20
N ARG A 137 19.41 9.91 -6.25
CA ARG A 137 18.17 10.63 -6.54
C ARG A 137 17.68 10.28 -7.93
N GLY A 138 16.38 10.37 -8.13
CA GLY A 138 15.73 10.15 -9.43
C GLY A 138 14.34 9.55 -9.28
N ALA A 139 13.52 9.69 -10.31
CA ALA A 139 12.12 9.25 -10.31
C ALA A 139 11.98 7.74 -10.08
N GLY A 140 11.26 7.37 -9.04
CA GLY A 140 11.03 5.99 -8.64
C GLY A 140 12.20 5.34 -7.87
N THR A 141 13.20 6.10 -7.40
CA THR A 141 14.31 5.52 -6.60
C THR A 141 13.83 4.95 -5.28
N ALA A 142 12.86 5.58 -4.63
CA ALA A 142 12.25 5.13 -3.38
C ALA A 142 10.94 4.39 -3.63
N ASP A 143 10.17 4.82 -4.62
CA ASP A 143 8.83 4.34 -4.94
C ASP A 143 8.72 3.89 -6.43
N MET A 144 8.90 2.55 -6.75
CA MET A 144 9.56 1.61 -5.82
C MET A 144 10.68 0.83 -6.53
N LYS A 145 11.33 1.41 -7.57
CA LYS A 145 12.41 0.73 -8.34
C LYS A 145 13.57 0.26 -7.45
N GLY A 146 13.85 0.97 -6.35
CA GLY A 146 14.82 0.54 -5.34
C GLY A 146 14.40 -0.76 -4.66
N GLY A 147 13.12 -0.90 -4.32
CA GLY A 147 12.54 -2.13 -3.77
C GLY A 147 12.57 -3.29 -4.74
N ASP A 148 12.22 -3.06 -6.00
CA ASP A 148 12.30 -4.06 -7.07
C ASP A 148 13.73 -4.56 -7.25
N VAL A 149 14.70 -3.65 -7.23
CA VAL A 149 16.14 -4.02 -7.33
C VAL A 149 16.61 -4.76 -6.09
N ALA A 150 16.14 -4.42 -4.90
CA ALA A 150 16.44 -5.17 -3.67
C ALA A 150 15.89 -6.61 -3.76
N MET A 151 14.68 -6.79 -4.26
CA MET A 151 14.07 -8.09 -4.53
C MET A 151 14.92 -8.93 -5.49
N ILE A 152 15.30 -8.36 -6.63
CA ILE A 152 16.12 -9.04 -7.65
C ILE A 152 17.51 -9.39 -7.09
N LEU A 153 18.14 -8.51 -6.31
CA LEU A 153 19.41 -8.75 -5.66
C LEU A 153 19.32 -9.91 -4.65
N ALA A 154 18.25 -9.97 -3.88
CA ALA A 154 17.98 -11.07 -2.95
C ALA A 154 17.83 -12.40 -3.69
N LEU A 155 17.03 -12.45 -4.76
CA LEU A 155 16.85 -13.65 -5.59
C LEU A 155 18.16 -14.10 -6.25
N LYS A 156 18.99 -13.16 -6.71
CA LYS A 156 20.30 -13.43 -7.26
C LYS A 156 21.25 -14.08 -6.25
N ALA A 157 21.29 -13.57 -5.03
CA ALA A 157 22.08 -14.13 -3.94
C ALA A 157 21.62 -15.53 -3.55
N LEU A 158 20.31 -15.75 -3.49
CA LEU A 158 19.72 -17.08 -3.25
C LEU A 158 20.09 -18.07 -4.35
N LYS A 159 20.08 -17.65 -5.62
CA LYS A 159 20.47 -18.49 -6.77
C LYS A 159 21.94 -18.88 -6.69
N GLN A 160 22.83 -17.93 -6.46
CA GLN A 160 24.29 -18.16 -6.42
C GLN A 160 24.70 -19.09 -5.27
N THR A 161 23.96 -19.10 -4.18
CA THR A 161 24.25 -19.97 -3.01
C THR A 161 23.53 -21.31 -3.08
N GLY A 162 22.73 -21.56 -4.12
CA GLY A 162 21.88 -22.76 -4.25
C GLY A 162 20.68 -22.77 -3.29
N ALA A 163 20.44 -21.68 -2.55
CA ALA A 163 19.30 -21.57 -1.64
C ALA A 163 17.97 -21.45 -2.38
N LEU A 164 17.97 -20.81 -3.56
CA LEU A 164 16.77 -20.65 -4.40
C LEU A 164 16.15 -22.01 -4.79
N ASP A 165 16.94 -23.08 -4.86
CA ASP A 165 16.44 -24.42 -5.16
C ASP A 165 15.45 -24.96 -4.10
N GLN A 166 15.43 -24.38 -2.89
CA GLN A 166 14.52 -24.74 -1.81
C GLN A 166 13.28 -23.86 -1.75
N ILE A 167 13.11 -22.94 -2.69
CA ILE A 167 12.07 -21.92 -2.67
C ILE A 167 11.11 -22.11 -3.84
N GLN A 168 9.81 -21.97 -3.59
CA GLN A 168 8.81 -21.75 -4.61
C GLN A 168 8.31 -20.32 -4.49
N VAL A 169 8.41 -19.55 -5.57
CA VAL A 169 8.11 -18.11 -5.56
C VAL A 169 7.48 -17.64 -6.86
N ILE A 170 6.49 -16.77 -6.73
CA ILE A 170 5.93 -15.98 -7.81
C ILE A 170 6.34 -14.53 -7.54
N VAL A 171 6.89 -13.86 -8.55
CA VAL A 171 7.12 -12.42 -8.56
C VAL A 171 6.07 -11.80 -9.44
N ILE A 172 5.39 -10.76 -8.97
CA ILE A 172 4.54 -9.91 -9.76
C ILE A 172 4.96 -8.45 -9.58
N MET A 173 5.18 -7.77 -10.70
CA MET A 173 5.43 -6.33 -10.73
C MET A 173 4.33 -5.70 -11.56
N THR A 174 3.44 -4.97 -10.92
CA THR A 174 2.31 -4.32 -11.60
C THR A 174 2.80 -3.09 -12.35
N GLY A 175 2.13 -2.73 -13.43
CA GLY A 175 2.51 -1.58 -14.24
C GLY A 175 1.51 -0.44 -14.15
N ASP A 176 0.71 -0.43 -13.08
CA ASP A 176 -0.34 0.56 -12.85
C ASP A 176 -0.69 0.70 -11.36
N GLU A 177 0.29 0.55 -10.46
CA GLU A 177 0.07 0.75 -9.03
C GLU A 177 -0.33 2.19 -8.74
N GLU A 178 0.39 3.14 -9.27
CA GLU A 178 0.23 4.57 -9.02
C GLU A 178 -1.07 5.17 -9.60
N SER A 179 -1.60 4.52 -10.63
CA SER A 179 -2.88 4.88 -11.23
C SER A 179 -3.57 3.66 -11.82
N ALA A 180 -4.22 2.89 -10.96
CA ALA A 180 -4.80 1.60 -11.31
C ALA A 180 -5.83 1.69 -12.45
N GLY A 181 -5.68 0.79 -13.44
CA GLY A 181 -6.66 0.62 -14.51
C GLY A 181 -8.00 0.14 -13.96
N ARG A 182 -9.10 0.66 -14.49
CA ARG A 182 -10.45 0.28 -14.02
C ARG A 182 -11.23 -0.49 -15.09
N PRO A 183 -12.01 -1.49 -14.70
CA PRO A 183 -12.31 -1.92 -13.32
C PRO A 183 -11.14 -2.67 -12.65
N LEU A 184 -10.99 -2.50 -11.33
CA LEU A 184 -9.91 -3.11 -10.54
C LEU A 184 -9.92 -4.65 -10.59
N THR A 185 -11.08 -5.27 -10.74
CA THR A 185 -11.21 -6.72 -10.92
C THR A 185 -10.51 -7.25 -12.16
N VAL A 186 -10.28 -6.40 -13.16
CA VAL A 186 -9.53 -6.72 -14.37
C VAL A 186 -8.05 -6.41 -14.18
N SER A 187 -7.71 -5.21 -13.72
CA SER A 187 -6.32 -4.79 -13.58
C SER A 187 -5.56 -5.57 -12.49
N ARG A 188 -6.22 -6.02 -11.44
CA ARG A 188 -5.61 -6.81 -10.34
C ARG A 188 -5.78 -8.32 -10.47
N LYS A 189 -6.36 -8.80 -11.58
CA LYS A 189 -6.64 -10.23 -11.77
C LYS A 189 -5.39 -11.12 -11.62
N ASP A 190 -4.30 -10.77 -12.30
CA ASP A 190 -3.06 -11.55 -12.24
C ASP A 190 -2.44 -11.57 -10.85
N LEU A 191 -2.51 -10.45 -10.10
CA LEU A 191 -2.07 -10.34 -8.72
C LEU A 191 -2.89 -11.26 -7.80
N LEU A 192 -4.21 -11.25 -7.94
CA LEU A 192 -5.11 -12.11 -7.16
C LEU A 192 -4.90 -13.60 -7.51
N ASP A 193 -4.68 -13.93 -8.78
CA ASP A 193 -4.41 -15.30 -9.21
C ASP A 193 -3.04 -15.81 -8.68
N ALA A 194 -2.03 -14.93 -8.60
CA ALA A 194 -0.76 -15.25 -7.97
C ALA A 194 -0.91 -15.48 -6.45
N ALA A 195 -1.72 -14.66 -5.77
CA ALA A 195 -2.01 -14.82 -4.34
C ALA A 195 -2.66 -16.18 -4.04
N ARG A 196 -3.64 -16.61 -4.83
CA ARG A 196 -4.30 -17.93 -4.67
C ARG A 196 -3.35 -19.12 -4.82
N LYS A 197 -2.20 -18.93 -5.49
CA LYS A 197 -1.17 -19.96 -5.67
C LYS A 197 -0.07 -19.87 -4.59
N SER A 198 -0.15 -18.94 -3.67
CA SER A 198 0.88 -18.62 -2.68
C SER A 198 0.33 -18.77 -1.25
N ASP A 199 1.21 -18.77 -0.28
CA ASP A 199 0.86 -18.92 1.16
C ASP A 199 1.24 -17.68 1.97
N VAL A 200 2.16 -16.84 1.46
CA VAL A 200 2.63 -15.60 2.08
C VAL A 200 2.96 -14.58 0.99
N ALA A 201 2.56 -13.32 1.20
CA ALA A 201 2.95 -12.20 0.34
C ALA A 201 4.00 -11.30 1.04
N LEU A 202 4.99 -10.86 0.27
CA LEU A 202 6.05 -9.94 0.65
C LEU A 202 6.06 -8.76 -0.33
N GLY A 203 5.68 -7.57 0.16
CA GLY A 203 5.68 -6.33 -0.61
C GLY A 203 7.01 -5.60 -0.46
N PHE A 204 7.52 -5.08 -1.57
CA PHE A 204 8.81 -4.39 -1.61
C PHE A 204 8.68 -2.87 -1.75
N GLU A 205 7.56 -2.32 -1.30
CA GLU A 205 7.39 -0.88 -1.12
C GLU A 205 8.48 -0.28 -0.24
N GLY A 206 8.67 1.04 -0.33
CA GLY A 206 9.64 1.75 0.47
C GLY A 206 9.57 1.35 1.95
N GLY A 207 10.72 1.09 2.56
CA GLY A 207 10.87 0.67 3.93
C GLY A 207 11.74 1.62 4.74
N ASP A 208 12.04 1.23 5.96
CA ASP A 208 13.07 1.86 6.78
C ASP A 208 13.87 0.80 7.57
N ALA A 209 14.85 1.26 8.34
CA ALA A 209 15.72 0.35 9.07
C ALA A 209 15.04 -0.36 10.25
N ARG A 210 13.87 0.11 10.73
CA ARG A 210 13.28 -0.27 12.02
C ARG A 210 11.84 -0.70 11.96
N THR A 211 11.15 -0.53 10.84
CA THR A 211 9.73 -0.86 10.74
C THR A 211 9.40 -1.73 9.51
N ALA A 212 8.30 -2.46 9.60
CA ALA A 212 7.66 -3.10 8.45
C ALA A 212 6.14 -2.93 8.53
N THR A 213 5.50 -2.94 7.39
CA THR A 213 4.06 -2.69 7.27
C THR A 213 3.30 -4.01 7.38
N ILE A 214 2.52 -4.17 8.44
CA ILE A 214 1.61 -5.31 8.65
C ILE A 214 0.14 -4.90 8.49
N ALA A 215 -0.11 -3.63 8.23
CA ALA A 215 -1.44 -3.06 8.10
C ALA A 215 -1.40 -1.83 7.19
N ARG A 216 -2.39 -1.70 6.28
CA ARG A 216 -2.60 -0.53 5.43
C ARG A 216 -4.06 -0.13 5.47
N ARG A 217 -4.33 1.17 5.59
CA ARG A 217 -5.70 1.64 5.41
C ARG A 217 -6.09 1.56 3.94
N GLY A 218 -7.29 1.07 3.68
CA GLY A 218 -7.90 1.14 2.36
C GLY A 218 -8.21 2.58 1.97
N ALA A 219 -8.43 2.80 0.69
CA ALA A 219 -8.82 4.08 0.12
C ALA A 219 -10.07 3.90 -0.77
N SER A 220 -11.11 4.67 -0.55
CA SER A 220 -12.30 4.72 -1.39
C SER A 220 -12.79 6.15 -1.57
N GLY A 221 -13.43 6.42 -2.71
CA GLY A 221 -14.04 7.70 -2.99
C GLY A 221 -15.49 7.77 -2.53
N TRP A 222 -16.01 8.98 -2.33
CA TRP A 222 -17.44 9.24 -2.17
C TRP A 222 -17.83 10.55 -2.84
N ILE A 223 -19.06 10.59 -3.35
CA ILE A 223 -19.66 11.78 -3.95
C ILE A 223 -21.02 12.02 -3.29
N LEU A 224 -21.18 13.19 -2.68
CA LEU A 224 -22.42 13.70 -2.15
C LEU A 224 -23.02 14.68 -3.14
N THR A 225 -24.25 14.45 -3.59
CA THR A 225 -25.02 15.36 -4.43
C THR A 225 -26.21 15.85 -3.66
N VAL A 226 -26.33 17.16 -3.54
CA VAL A 226 -27.43 17.82 -2.82
C VAL A 226 -28.22 18.72 -3.77
N LYS A 227 -29.54 18.66 -3.66
CA LYS A 227 -30.48 19.52 -4.39
C LYS A 227 -31.35 20.29 -3.43
N GLY A 228 -31.54 21.55 -3.70
CA GLY A 228 -32.46 22.44 -2.99
C GLY A 228 -33.48 23.04 -3.94
N ARG A 229 -34.52 23.60 -3.37
CA ARG A 229 -35.52 24.40 -4.13
C ARG A 229 -34.93 25.78 -4.40
N GLN A 230 -34.89 26.18 -5.68
CA GLN A 230 -34.49 27.53 -6.08
C GLN A 230 -35.58 28.53 -5.76
N GLY A 231 -35.22 29.71 -5.29
CA GLY A 231 -36.14 30.79 -4.99
C GLY A 231 -35.40 32.07 -4.62
N HIS A 232 -36.14 33.15 -4.34
CA HIS A 232 -35.55 34.40 -3.86
C HIS A 232 -35.05 34.22 -2.42
N SER A 233 -33.86 34.70 -2.09
CA SER A 233 -33.22 34.52 -0.79
C SER A 233 -34.02 35.04 0.41
N SER A 234 -34.86 36.05 0.22
CA SER A 234 -35.75 36.57 1.28
C SER A 234 -36.79 35.55 1.75
N ALA A 235 -37.03 34.47 1.00
CA ALA A 235 -37.95 33.39 1.35
C ALA A 235 -37.28 32.21 2.03
N ILE A 236 -35.95 32.19 2.13
CA ILE A 236 -35.19 31.05 2.73
C ILE A 236 -35.70 30.76 4.16
N PHE A 237 -35.79 29.50 4.53
CA PHE A 237 -36.32 28.93 5.79
C PHE A 237 -37.84 29.04 5.94
N ARG A 238 -38.57 29.68 5.01
CA ARG A 238 -40.02 29.70 5.03
C ARG A 238 -40.59 28.38 4.48
N GLU A 239 -41.82 28.09 4.91
CA GLU A 239 -42.58 26.98 4.35
C GLU A 239 -42.64 27.08 2.82
N GLY A 240 -42.37 26.00 2.11
CA GLY A 240 -42.38 25.99 0.64
C GLY A 240 -41.08 26.43 -0.05
N ALA A 241 -40.23 27.27 0.55
CA ALA A 241 -38.91 27.63 -0.01
C ALA A 241 -37.81 26.69 0.41
N GLY A 242 -37.78 26.29 1.68
CA GLY A 242 -36.80 25.33 2.22
C GLY A 242 -35.45 25.99 2.54
N TYR A 243 -34.43 25.13 2.76
CA TYR A 243 -33.12 25.54 3.27
C TYR A 243 -32.06 25.71 2.18
N GLY A 244 -32.32 25.22 0.96
CA GLY A 244 -31.33 25.24 -0.12
C GLY A 244 -30.19 24.24 0.04
N ALA A 245 -29.48 23.96 -1.07
CA ALA A 245 -28.49 22.90 -1.13
C ALA A 245 -27.28 23.15 -0.22
N ILE A 246 -26.90 24.41 0.01
CA ILE A 246 -25.71 24.75 0.81
C ILE A 246 -25.91 24.40 2.30
N PHE A 247 -27.04 24.76 2.89
CA PHE A 247 -27.33 24.45 4.29
C PHE A 247 -27.50 22.96 4.52
N GLU A 248 -28.12 22.25 3.56
CA GLU A 248 -28.25 20.80 3.66
C GLU A 248 -26.88 20.11 3.59
N ALA A 249 -26.01 20.50 2.68
CA ALA A 249 -24.64 19.97 2.62
C ALA A 249 -23.84 20.25 3.89
N ALA A 250 -23.94 21.47 4.43
CA ALA A 250 -23.28 21.85 5.69
C ALA A 250 -23.74 20.96 6.87
N ARG A 251 -25.07 20.70 6.99
CA ARG A 251 -25.61 19.77 7.98
C ARG A 251 -25.02 18.36 7.80
N ILE A 252 -25.07 17.81 6.60
CA ILE A 252 -24.59 16.46 6.30
C ILE A 252 -23.11 16.34 6.64
N LEU A 253 -22.26 17.26 6.17
CA LEU A 253 -20.82 17.23 6.43
C LEU A 253 -20.51 17.38 7.92
N ASN A 254 -21.24 18.22 8.65
CA ASN A 254 -21.08 18.36 10.09
C ASN A 254 -21.48 17.09 10.83
N GLU A 255 -22.59 16.44 10.46
CA GLU A 255 -22.99 15.17 11.07
C GLU A 255 -22.00 14.04 10.75
N PHE A 256 -21.42 13.99 9.56
CA PHE A 256 -20.31 13.06 9.28
C PHE A 256 -19.17 13.29 10.26
N ARG A 257 -18.73 14.53 10.43
CA ARG A 257 -17.67 14.88 11.39
C ARG A 257 -18.01 14.43 12.82
N GLU A 258 -19.21 14.75 13.29
CA GLU A 258 -19.62 14.43 14.67
C GLU A 258 -19.70 12.92 14.92
N ARG A 259 -20.19 12.14 13.95
CA ARG A 259 -20.43 10.72 14.14
C ARG A 259 -19.22 9.82 13.84
N LEU A 260 -18.26 10.28 13.02
CA LEU A 260 -17.20 9.44 12.48
C LEU A 260 -15.79 9.86 12.90
N SER A 261 -15.54 11.15 13.23
CA SER A 261 -14.18 11.67 13.40
C SER A 261 -13.41 11.11 14.61
N THR A 262 -14.08 10.49 15.55
CA THR A 262 -13.46 9.91 16.74
C THR A 262 -13.08 8.43 16.59
N GLN A 263 -13.41 7.81 15.45
CA GLN A 263 -13.07 6.40 15.23
C GLN A 263 -11.58 6.24 14.90
N PRO A 264 -10.84 5.38 15.61
CA PRO A 264 -9.43 5.13 15.32
C PRO A 264 -9.24 4.65 13.89
N TYR A 265 -8.19 5.13 13.21
CA TYR A 265 -7.81 4.75 11.84
C TYR A 265 -8.83 5.07 10.75
N LEU A 266 -9.99 5.64 11.08
CA LEU A 266 -10.95 6.13 10.10
C LEU A 266 -10.65 7.60 9.79
N THR A 267 -10.52 7.92 8.51
CA THR A 267 -10.47 9.31 8.05
C THR A 267 -11.36 9.48 6.83
N PHE A 268 -12.00 10.62 6.75
CA PHE A 268 -12.74 11.04 5.55
C PHE A 268 -12.49 12.52 5.33
N ASN A 269 -12.33 12.90 4.08
CA ASN A 269 -12.01 14.25 3.71
C ASN A 269 -12.95 14.74 2.58
N PRO A 270 -13.72 15.81 2.78
CA PRO A 270 -14.37 16.51 1.68
C PRO A 270 -13.30 17.31 0.92
N GLY A 271 -12.75 16.74 -0.16
CA GLY A 271 -11.64 17.34 -0.90
C GLY A 271 -12.06 18.48 -1.81
N THR A 272 -13.27 18.40 -2.39
CA THR A 272 -13.80 19.41 -3.31
C THR A 272 -15.25 19.63 -3.04
N ILE A 273 -15.67 20.90 -3.07
CA ILE A 273 -17.07 21.32 -2.95
C ILE A 273 -17.40 22.38 -4.00
N VAL A 274 -18.49 22.16 -4.74
CA VAL A 274 -18.99 23.10 -5.75
C VAL A 274 -20.49 23.27 -5.57
N GLY A 275 -20.97 24.52 -5.40
CA GLY A 275 -22.39 24.74 -5.11
C GLY A 275 -22.90 26.09 -5.62
N GLY A 276 -24.15 26.11 -6.07
CA GLY A 276 -24.80 27.29 -6.61
C GLY A 276 -26.14 27.00 -7.26
N THR A 277 -26.56 27.87 -8.19
CA THR A 277 -27.76 27.68 -9.02
C THR A 277 -27.43 26.78 -10.21
N ASP A 278 -26.36 27.11 -10.91
CA ASP A 278 -25.85 26.36 -12.06
C ASP A 278 -24.50 25.75 -11.69
N VAL A 279 -24.43 24.41 -11.67
CA VAL A 279 -23.25 23.63 -11.26
C VAL A 279 -22.90 22.64 -12.36
N SER A 280 -21.65 22.68 -12.80
CA SER A 280 -21.03 21.65 -13.64
C SER A 280 -19.89 21.00 -12.86
N PHE A 281 -19.81 19.68 -12.87
CA PHE A 281 -18.78 18.92 -12.15
C PHE A 281 -18.33 17.70 -12.92
N ASP A 282 -17.02 17.56 -13.10
CA ASP A 282 -16.35 16.37 -13.61
C ASP A 282 -15.74 15.61 -12.44
N SER A 283 -16.32 14.46 -12.12
CA SER A 283 -15.86 13.62 -11.02
C SER A 283 -14.54 12.91 -11.31
N THR A 284 -14.15 12.79 -12.58
CA THR A 284 -12.87 12.17 -12.98
C THR A 284 -11.71 13.16 -12.81
N ALA A 285 -11.91 14.39 -13.28
CA ALA A 285 -10.93 15.47 -13.12
C ALA A 285 -10.98 16.12 -11.73
N VAL A 286 -11.95 15.75 -10.89
CA VAL A 286 -12.23 16.35 -9.57
C VAL A 286 -12.30 17.88 -9.67
N SER A 287 -12.99 18.38 -10.67
CA SER A 287 -13.06 19.80 -10.98
C SER A 287 -14.48 20.24 -11.32
N GLY A 288 -14.80 21.50 -11.09
CA GLY A 288 -16.12 22.00 -11.43
C GLY A 288 -16.23 23.51 -11.38
N THR A 289 -17.36 24.01 -11.91
CA THR A 289 -17.72 25.42 -11.90
C THR A 289 -19.11 25.62 -11.30
N ALA A 290 -19.31 26.73 -10.65
CA ALA A 290 -20.60 27.12 -10.12
C ALA A 290 -20.90 28.60 -10.43
N ALA A 291 -22.14 28.88 -10.74
CA ALA A 291 -22.65 30.25 -10.91
C ALA A 291 -23.94 30.44 -10.11
N SER A 292 -24.13 31.62 -9.54
CA SER A 292 -25.34 32.02 -8.85
C SER A 292 -25.36 33.53 -8.66
N LYS A 293 -26.51 34.05 -8.20
CA LYS A 293 -26.63 35.41 -7.66
C LYS A 293 -26.80 35.32 -6.14
N THR A 294 -26.29 36.29 -5.40
CA THR A 294 -26.33 36.30 -3.93
C THR A 294 -27.76 36.33 -3.35
N ASN A 295 -28.73 36.77 -4.13
CA ASN A 295 -30.15 36.80 -3.73
C ASN A 295 -30.96 35.60 -4.23
N ILE A 296 -30.30 34.49 -4.62
CA ILE A 296 -30.96 33.25 -5.04
C ILE A 296 -30.55 32.11 -4.10
N ILE A 297 -31.55 31.32 -3.66
CA ILE A 297 -31.32 30.07 -2.88
C ILE A 297 -30.60 29.05 -3.77
N ALA A 298 -29.47 28.55 -3.32
CA ALA A 298 -28.65 27.54 -4.07
C ALA A 298 -29.46 26.27 -4.35
N LYS A 299 -29.47 25.85 -5.62
CA LYS A 299 -30.21 24.69 -6.11
C LYS A 299 -29.41 23.41 -6.08
N HIS A 300 -28.11 23.48 -6.35
CA HIS A 300 -27.24 22.32 -6.49
C HIS A 300 -25.97 22.49 -5.66
N LEU A 301 -25.49 21.36 -5.11
CA LEU A 301 -24.17 21.29 -4.50
C LEU A 301 -23.64 19.86 -4.65
N ILE A 302 -22.34 19.74 -4.99
CA ILE A 302 -21.64 18.49 -5.11
C ILE A 302 -20.41 18.57 -4.21
N VAL A 303 -20.17 17.50 -3.44
CA VAL A 303 -18.93 17.29 -2.69
C VAL A 303 -18.33 15.98 -3.15
N GLN A 304 -17.04 15.98 -3.46
CA GLN A 304 -16.27 14.77 -3.66
C GLN A 304 -15.18 14.67 -2.61
N GLY A 305 -14.97 13.46 -2.06
CA GLY A 305 -14.01 13.22 -1.01
C GLY A 305 -13.44 11.83 -0.99
N ASP A 306 -12.47 11.57 -0.11
CA ASP A 306 -11.93 10.26 0.17
C ASP A 306 -12.43 9.72 1.53
N LEU A 307 -12.35 8.40 1.68
CA LEU A 307 -12.67 7.66 2.91
C LEU A 307 -11.64 6.56 3.08
N ARG A 308 -10.96 6.55 4.22
CA ARG A 308 -9.94 5.57 4.56
C ARG A 308 -10.30 4.81 5.83
N SER A 309 -10.19 3.50 5.77
CA SER A 309 -10.51 2.59 6.87
C SER A 309 -9.46 1.49 7.01
N LEU A 310 -9.31 0.94 8.22
CA LEU A 310 -8.35 -0.14 8.48
C LEU A 310 -8.91 -1.52 8.22
N THR A 311 -10.23 -1.69 8.28
CA THR A 311 -10.88 -2.98 8.03
C THR A 311 -12.10 -2.83 7.12
N PRO A 312 -12.49 -3.90 6.39
CA PRO A 312 -13.71 -3.89 5.60
C PRO A 312 -14.96 -3.56 6.43
N GLY A 313 -15.09 -4.16 7.64
CA GLY A 313 -16.23 -3.89 8.53
C GLY A 313 -16.28 -2.44 9.00
N GLN A 314 -15.13 -1.78 9.20
CA GLN A 314 -15.08 -0.34 9.50
C GLN A 314 -15.57 0.50 8.30
N LEU A 315 -15.16 0.13 7.09
CA LEU A 315 -15.61 0.80 5.86
C LEU A 315 -17.13 0.69 5.70
N ASP A 316 -17.67 -0.51 5.86
CA ASP A 316 -19.12 -0.78 5.75
C ASP A 316 -19.91 -0.01 6.80
N SER A 317 -19.43 0.02 8.04
CA SER A 317 -20.04 0.77 9.13
C SER A 317 -20.03 2.28 8.88
N ALA A 318 -18.90 2.83 8.40
CA ALA A 318 -18.79 4.24 8.07
C ALA A 318 -19.75 4.63 6.93
N ARG A 319 -19.80 3.83 5.87
CA ARG A 319 -20.72 4.02 4.74
C ARG A 319 -22.18 3.94 5.17
N ALA A 320 -22.52 3.03 6.09
CA ALA A 320 -23.88 2.92 6.64
C ALA A 320 -24.27 4.17 7.41
N VAL A 321 -23.38 4.70 8.25
CA VAL A 321 -23.60 5.99 8.97
C VAL A 321 -23.77 7.13 7.97
N MET A 322 -22.90 7.25 6.97
CA MET A 322 -23.00 8.31 5.95
C MET A 322 -24.33 8.23 5.18
N LYS A 323 -24.76 7.03 4.77
CA LYS A 323 -26.05 6.82 4.10
C LYS A 323 -27.23 7.20 5.02
N ALA A 324 -27.17 6.84 6.29
CA ALA A 324 -28.23 7.19 7.25
C ALA A 324 -28.37 8.68 7.47
N VAL A 325 -27.27 9.42 7.53
CA VAL A 325 -27.25 10.89 7.63
C VAL A 325 -27.87 11.53 6.38
N VAL A 326 -27.51 11.02 5.20
CA VAL A 326 -27.99 11.54 3.91
C VAL A 326 -29.48 11.23 3.68
N ALA A 327 -29.99 10.18 4.29
CA ALA A 327 -31.40 9.80 4.16
C ALA A 327 -32.36 10.77 4.85
N THR A 328 -31.89 11.61 5.79
CA THR A 328 -32.66 12.64 6.48
C THR A 328 -32.34 13.99 5.86
N ASN A 329 -33.33 14.74 5.40
CA ASN A 329 -33.13 15.97 4.68
C ASN A 329 -33.83 17.15 5.37
N LEU A 330 -33.22 18.35 5.29
CA LEU A 330 -33.87 19.61 5.65
C LEU A 330 -35.06 19.88 4.72
N PRO A 331 -36.08 20.59 5.20
CA PRO A 331 -37.23 20.94 4.36
C PRO A 331 -36.84 21.55 3.01
N GLY A 332 -37.43 21.06 1.92
CA GLY A 332 -37.20 21.53 0.56
C GLY A 332 -35.85 21.12 -0.04
N THR A 333 -35.16 20.11 0.54
CA THR A 333 -33.90 19.58 0.02
C THR A 333 -33.98 18.08 -0.22
N THR A 334 -33.07 17.56 -1.02
CA THR A 334 -32.81 16.12 -1.18
C THR A 334 -31.30 15.90 -1.33
N ALA A 335 -30.82 14.76 -0.86
CA ALA A 335 -29.41 14.40 -0.99
C ALA A 335 -29.25 12.93 -1.39
N THR A 336 -28.17 12.63 -2.10
CA THR A 336 -27.72 11.28 -2.43
C THR A 336 -26.23 11.17 -2.23
N ILE A 337 -25.75 9.99 -1.80
CA ILE A 337 -24.33 9.68 -1.69
C ILE A 337 -24.02 8.40 -2.47
N SER A 338 -22.93 8.43 -3.22
CA SER A 338 -22.35 7.28 -3.90
C SER A 338 -20.93 7.03 -3.40
N PHE A 339 -20.47 5.78 -3.53
CA PHE A 339 -19.13 5.37 -3.16
C PHE A 339 -18.46 4.70 -4.35
N ASP A 340 -17.15 4.94 -4.50
CA ASP A 340 -16.31 4.29 -5.48
C ASP A 340 -15.23 3.50 -4.75
N ASP A 341 -15.16 2.18 -5.03
CA ASP A 341 -14.18 1.32 -4.39
C ASP A 341 -12.80 1.54 -5.01
N GLY A 342 -11.84 1.83 -4.15
CA GLY A 342 -10.44 1.93 -4.47
C GLY A 342 -9.64 0.74 -3.93
N TYR A 343 -8.51 1.03 -3.34
CA TYR A 343 -7.66 0.01 -2.73
C TYR A 343 -8.30 -0.55 -1.45
N PRO A 344 -8.39 -1.87 -1.28
CA PRO A 344 -8.91 -2.46 -0.05
C PRO A 344 -7.97 -2.18 1.14
N SER A 345 -8.47 -2.38 2.35
CA SER A 345 -7.64 -2.35 3.55
C SER A 345 -6.88 -3.67 3.73
N MET A 346 -5.72 -3.58 4.35
CA MET A 346 -4.94 -4.70 4.87
C MET A 346 -4.96 -4.62 6.39
N PRO A 347 -5.87 -5.32 7.09
CA PRO A 347 -5.89 -5.32 8.54
C PRO A 347 -4.71 -6.12 9.12
N PRO A 348 -4.23 -5.80 10.35
CA PRO A 348 -3.15 -6.54 10.99
C PRO A 348 -3.68 -7.88 11.51
N THR A 349 -3.39 -8.97 10.80
CA THR A 349 -3.73 -10.34 11.20
C THR A 349 -2.65 -10.95 12.11
N ASP A 350 -2.99 -12.05 12.80
CA ASP A 350 -2.00 -12.83 13.56
C ASP A 350 -0.93 -13.43 12.63
N GLY A 351 -1.30 -13.80 11.41
CA GLY A 351 -0.37 -14.27 10.39
C GLY A 351 0.61 -13.18 9.95
N ASN A 352 0.14 -11.94 9.74
CA ASN A 352 1.01 -10.79 9.44
C ASN A 352 1.99 -10.54 10.58
N ARG A 353 1.53 -10.62 11.85
CA ARG A 353 2.39 -10.48 13.05
C ARG A 353 3.42 -11.61 13.14
N ALA A 354 3.04 -12.83 12.81
CA ALA A 354 3.97 -13.96 12.79
C ALA A 354 5.07 -13.77 11.74
N ILE A 355 4.74 -13.27 10.55
CA ILE A 355 5.73 -12.93 9.51
C ILE A 355 6.65 -11.81 10.00
N LEU A 356 6.10 -10.75 10.62
CA LEU A 356 6.88 -9.66 11.21
C LEU A 356 7.87 -10.18 12.26
N SER A 357 7.46 -11.11 13.11
CA SER A 357 8.34 -11.71 14.13
C SER A 357 9.52 -12.44 13.48
N VAL A 358 9.29 -13.20 12.40
CA VAL A 358 10.39 -13.83 11.64
C VAL A 358 11.30 -12.77 11.01
N PHE A 359 10.73 -11.68 10.48
CA PHE A 359 11.50 -10.60 9.87
C PHE A 359 12.34 -9.82 10.89
N ASP A 360 11.80 -9.55 12.08
CA ASP A 360 12.55 -8.97 13.20
C ASP A 360 13.74 -9.86 13.61
N GLN A 361 13.51 -11.18 13.75
CA GLN A 361 14.58 -12.11 14.08
C GLN A 361 15.65 -12.14 12.98
N VAL A 362 15.25 -12.15 11.70
CA VAL A 362 16.18 -12.06 10.56
C VAL A 362 17.03 -10.78 10.62
N SER A 363 16.40 -9.65 10.91
CA SER A 363 17.10 -8.38 11.04
C SER A 363 18.18 -8.40 12.12
N ARG A 364 17.83 -8.90 13.31
CA ARG A 364 18.76 -9.02 14.45
C ARG A 364 19.90 -9.99 14.17
N ASP A 365 19.63 -11.15 13.59
CA ASP A 365 20.63 -12.14 13.25
C ASP A 365 21.64 -11.63 12.21
N LEU A 366 21.20 -10.77 11.30
CA LEU A 366 22.06 -10.08 10.34
C LEU A 366 22.89 -8.93 10.94
N GLY A 367 22.62 -8.54 12.20
CA GLY A 367 23.27 -7.44 12.90
C GLY A 367 22.63 -6.08 12.62
N TYR A 368 21.39 -6.06 12.13
CA TYR A 368 20.60 -4.86 11.90
C TYR A 368 19.68 -4.55 13.08
N PRO A 369 19.08 -3.34 13.13
CA PRO A 369 18.11 -2.99 14.18
C PRO A 369 16.90 -3.93 14.21
N ALA A 370 16.25 -3.97 15.37
CA ALA A 370 14.94 -4.59 15.54
C ALA A 370 13.90 -3.98 14.60
N ILE A 371 12.93 -4.79 14.20
CA ILE A 371 11.82 -4.38 13.35
C ILE A 371 10.52 -4.38 14.14
N GLU A 372 9.82 -3.26 14.10
CA GLU A 372 8.51 -3.06 14.71
C GLU A 372 7.43 -2.87 13.62
N ALA A 373 6.17 -3.02 14.03
CA ALA A 373 5.06 -2.72 13.13
C ALA A 373 4.96 -1.21 12.89
N LEU A 374 4.94 -0.80 11.62
CA LEU A 374 4.66 0.59 11.26
C LEU A 374 3.20 0.92 11.58
N PRO A 375 2.90 2.04 12.29
CA PRO A 375 1.53 2.49 12.51
C PRO A 375 0.75 2.64 11.19
N PRO A 376 -0.49 2.10 11.08
CA PRO A 376 -1.24 2.08 9.81
C PRO A 376 -1.50 3.46 9.20
N GLU A 377 -1.60 4.50 10.02
CA GLU A 377 -1.79 5.88 9.58
C GLU A 377 -0.58 6.49 8.86
N ARG A 378 0.59 5.88 9.00
CA ARG A 378 1.82 6.32 8.34
C ARG A 378 2.01 5.73 6.94
N ARG A 379 1.09 4.88 6.48
CA ARG A 379 1.12 4.26 5.14
C ARG A 379 -0.15 4.55 4.36
N GLY A 380 0.01 4.81 3.07
CA GLY A 380 -1.06 4.79 2.08
C GLY A 380 -1.53 3.36 1.77
N ALA A 381 -2.47 3.24 0.86
CA ALA A 381 -2.83 1.98 0.24
C ALA A 381 -1.66 1.44 -0.61
N GLY A 382 -1.76 0.22 -1.11
CA GLY A 382 -0.76 -0.41 -1.97
C GLY A 382 -1.23 -1.78 -2.45
N ASP A 383 -0.56 -2.32 -3.45
CA ASP A 383 -0.98 -3.57 -4.12
C ASP A 383 -1.08 -4.78 -3.18
N VAL A 384 -0.27 -4.82 -2.12
CA VAL A 384 -0.36 -5.86 -1.08
C VAL A 384 -1.75 -5.94 -0.44
N SER A 385 -2.47 -4.83 -0.40
CA SER A 385 -3.83 -4.78 0.17
C SER A 385 -4.83 -5.64 -0.60
N PHE A 386 -4.64 -5.83 -1.91
CA PHE A 386 -5.53 -6.71 -2.71
C PHE A 386 -5.36 -8.18 -2.35
N VAL A 387 -4.19 -8.61 -1.93
CA VAL A 387 -3.92 -10.02 -1.59
C VAL A 387 -4.16 -10.33 -0.11
N ALA A 388 -4.19 -9.33 0.75
CA ALA A 388 -4.40 -9.47 2.19
C ALA A 388 -5.68 -10.25 2.60
N PRO A 389 -6.80 -10.17 1.87
CA PRO A 389 -7.97 -11.03 2.15
C PRO A 389 -7.76 -12.52 1.83
N ILE A 390 -6.70 -12.88 1.08
CA ILE A 390 -6.44 -14.23 0.57
C ILE A 390 -5.33 -14.91 1.37
N ILE A 391 -4.22 -14.20 1.62
CA ILE A 391 -3.02 -14.72 2.30
C ILE A 391 -2.45 -13.69 3.25
N ASP A 392 -1.72 -14.16 4.27
CA ASP A 392 -1.01 -13.26 5.17
C ASP A 392 0.14 -12.56 4.46
N ALA A 393 0.37 -11.29 4.83
CA ALA A 393 1.29 -10.44 4.11
C ALA A 393 2.04 -9.46 5.03
N ILE A 394 3.25 -9.09 4.63
CA ILE A 394 3.94 -7.90 5.11
C ILE A 394 4.44 -7.08 3.92
N ASP A 395 4.67 -5.79 4.16
CA ASP A 395 5.14 -4.86 3.15
C ASP A 395 6.17 -3.90 3.73
N GLY A 396 6.78 -3.05 2.89
CA GLY A 396 7.85 -2.18 3.32
C GLY A 396 9.20 -2.89 3.45
N LEU A 397 9.42 -3.95 2.65
CA LEU A 397 10.69 -4.67 2.61
C LEU A 397 11.72 -4.02 1.68
N GLY A 398 11.35 -2.95 1.00
CA GLY A 398 12.21 -2.24 0.07
C GLY A 398 13.23 -1.35 0.74
N VAL A 399 13.64 -0.32 0.01
CA VAL A 399 14.72 0.58 0.41
C VAL A 399 14.25 1.69 1.34
N ASP A 400 15.17 2.23 2.14
CA ASP A 400 14.97 3.46 2.90
C ASP A 400 15.23 4.66 1.98
N GLY A 401 14.20 5.47 1.80
CA GLY A 401 14.22 6.60 0.89
C GLY A 401 13.42 7.78 1.42
N PHE A 402 13.40 8.84 0.64
CA PHE A 402 12.70 10.08 0.97
C PHE A 402 12.12 10.74 -0.28
N GLY A 403 11.15 11.62 -0.09
CA GLY A 403 10.57 12.42 -1.18
C GLY A 403 9.79 11.62 -2.21
N ALA A 404 9.24 10.44 -1.85
CA ALA A 404 8.33 9.72 -2.74
C ALA A 404 7.22 10.68 -3.24
N HIS A 405 6.88 10.60 -4.53
CA HIS A 405 5.94 11.50 -5.22
C HIS A 405 6.39 12.97 -5.32
N ALA A 406 7.64 13.30 -4.94
CA ALA A 406 8.16 14.66 -5.02
C ALA A 406 9.41 14.75 -5.92
N PRO A 407 9.71 15.93 -6.49
CA PRO A 407 10.86 16.12 -7.38
C PRO A 407 12.22 15.74 -6.79
N GLU A 408 12.37 15.80 -5.47
CA GLU A 408 13.62 15.49 -4.75
C GLU A 408 13.71 14.02 -4.32
N GLU A 409 12.88 13.13 -4.85
CA GLU A 409 12.90 11.72 -4.52
C GLU A 409 14.29 11.11 -4.55
N GLY A 410 14.62 10.34 -3.52
CA GLY A 410 15.91 9.73 -3.36
C GLY A 410 15.94 8.54 -2.41
N VAL A 411 17.03 7.80 -2.45
CA VAL A 411 17.26 6.59 -1.67
C VAL A 411 18.62 6.62 -1.00
N TYR A 412 18.70 6.08 0.22
CA TYR A 412 19.96 5.79 0.90
C TYR A 412 20.52 4.46 0.39
N LEU A 413 21.51 4.50 -0.50
CA LEU A 413 22.07 3.31 -1.17
C LEU A 413 22.47 2.16 -0.23
N PRO A 414 23.03 2.39 0.99
CA PRO A 414 23.30 1.29 1.92
C PRO A 414 22.05 0.48 2.31
N SER A 415 20.84 1.09 2.28
CA SER A 415 19.59 0.39 2.57
C SER A 415 19.24 -0.65 1.52
N LEU A 416 19.67 -0.48 0.28
CA LEU A 416 19.48 -1.48 -0.79
C LEU A 416 20.14 -2.83 -0.43
N LYS A 417 21.35 -2.77 0.13
CA LYS A 417 22.03 -3.98 0.61
C LYS A 417 21.30 -4.60 1.79
N MET A 418 20.94 -3.79 2.78
CA MET A 418 20.22 -4.24 3.98
C MET A 418 18.87 -4.88 3.61
N ALA A 419 18.09 -4.26 2.75
CA ALA A 419 16.80 -4.77 2.28
C ALA A 419 16.98 -6.13 1.57
N ALA A 420 17.95 -6.26 0.67
CA ALA A 420 18.22 -7.50 -0.04
C ALA A 420 18.72 -8.62 0.89
N GLU A 421 19.58 -8.36 1.86
CA GLU A 421 20.04 -9.33 2.85
C GLU A 421 18.88 -9.84 3.71
N ARG A 422 18.06 -8.93 4.24
CA ARG A 422 16.86 -9.26 5.01
C ARG A 422 15.88 -10.09 4.20
N ALA A 423 15.55 -9.63 2.99
CA ALA A 423 14.61 -10.32 2.12
C ALA A 423 15.07 -11.73 1.74
N ALA A 424 16.35 -11.92 1.41
CA ALA A 424 16.88 -13.24 1.03
C ALA A 424 16.80 -14.23 2.19
N VAL A 425 17.22 -13.84 3.39
CA VAL A 425 17.15 -14.71 4.58
C VAL A 425 15.69 -14.96 4.99
N LEU A 426 14.84 -13.94 4.94
CA LEU A 426 13.41 -14.09 5.23
C LEU A 426 12.74 -15.09 4.28
N MET A 427 12.96 -14.96 2.97
CA MET A 427 12.42 -15.90 1.98
C MET A 427 12.85 -17.33 2.25
N LEU A 428 14.12 -17.56 2.57
CA LEU A 428 14.63 -18.90 2.91
C LEU A 428 13.95 -19.48 4.16
N ARG A 429 13.84 -18.68 5.23
CA ARG A 429 13.21 -19.12 6.48
C ARG A 429 11.73 -19.41 6.32
N LEU A 430 11.00 -18.52 5.64
CA LEU A 430 9.57 -18.72 5.37
C LEU A 430 9.33 -19.96 4.50
N SER A 431 10.13 -20.20 3.45
CA SER A 431 9.96 -21.37 2.58
C SER A 431 10.19 -22.69 3.28
N ARG A 432 10.96 -22.70 4.37
CA ARG A 432 11.19 -23.89 5.22
C ARG A 432 10.12 -24.07 6.30
N ALA A 433 9.36 -23.02 6.60
CA ALA A 433 8.26 -23.11 7.57
C ALA A 433 7.09 -23.91 6.97
N PRO A 434 6.37 -24.71 7.79
CA PRO A 434 5.24 -25.48 7.30
C PRO A 434 4.12 -24.55 6.79
N ARG A 435 3.42 -25.04 5.77
CA ARG A 435 2.17 -24.39 5.33
C ARG A 435 1.16 -24.40 6.46
N PRO A 436 0.32 -23.38 6.57
CA PRO A 436 -0.89 -23.47 7.37
C PRO A 436 -1.69 -24.70 6.93
N ALA A 437 -2.25 -25.44 7.88
CA ALA A 437 -3.24 -26.44 7.53
C ALA A 437 -4.32 -25.73 6.71
N THR A 438 -4.75 -26.35 5.59
CA THR A 438 -5.83 -25.80 4.76
C THR A 438 -7.08 -25.70 5.64
N SER A 439 -7.26 -24.58 6.30
CA SER A 439 -8.59 -24.18 6.77
C SER A 439 -9.31 -23.59 5.57
N ASP A 440 -10.50 -24.05 5.28
CA ASP A 440 -11.42 -23.38 4.37
C ASP A 440 -11.54 -21.92 4.82
N ARG A 441 -10.82 -21.00 4.14
CA ARG A 441 -10.97 -19.56 4.28
C ARG A 441 -11.93 -19.05 3.22
#